data_d998c2a0e5927182ad52125958c8eac6
#
_entry.id   d998c2a0e5927182ad52125958c8eac6
#
_cell.length_a   1.000
_cell.length_b   1.000
_cell.length_c   1.000
_cell.angle_alpha   90.00
_cell.angle_beta   90.00
_cell.angle_gamma   90.00
#
_symmetry.space_group_name_H-M   'P 1'
#
loop_
_entity.id
_entity.type
_entity.pdbx_description
1 polymer ?
#
loop_
_entity_poly.entity_id
_entity_poly.type
_entity_poly.pdbx_seq_one_letter_code
_entity_poly.pdbx_strand_id
1 'polypeptide(L)'
;GADESLLDTYQAERSPHVRRIVESAVGFGRIICTLDVDEAAGRDQTMIAAREANPVDIGGAPMPSLSGSNLVTDGAGYVVGDSRIEGRILDELLDGRWAVIGREDSLTDDDRRVLSGLDAVVIDDDGDIVIVRPDRIVFGTGRTALEALADVANRYSLAG
;
A
#
# COMPACT_ATOMS: atom_id res chain seq x y z
N GLY A 1 -13.30 7.86 20.69
CA GLY A 1 -13.29 7.11 19.46
C GLY A 1 -12.87 8.02 18.31
N ALA A 2 -12.49 7.43 17.16
CA ALA A 2 -12.07 8.20 15.99
C ALA A 2 -13.18 9.12 15.47
N ASP A 3 -12.78 10.22 14.83
CA ASP A 3 -13.70 11.20 14.22
C ASP A 3 -14.43 10.58 13.01
N GLU A 4 -15.71 10.89 12.81
CA GLU A 4 -16.51 10.38 11.70
C GLU A 4 -15.95 10.78 10.33
N SER A 5 -15.25 11.91 10.23
CA SER A 5 -14.58 12.34 8.99
C SER A 5 -13.51 11.36 8.49
N LEU A 6 -13.07 10.42 9.33
CA LEU A 6 -12.22 9.31 8.90
C LEU A 6 -12.91 8.44 7.85
N LEU A 7 -14.24 8.30 7.90
CA LEU A 7 -15.02 7.53 6.93
C LEU A 7 -15.00 8.15 5.53
N ASP A 8 -14.87 9.47 5.44
CA ASP A 8 -14.79 10.17 4.15
C ASP A 8 -13.53 9.79 3.36
N THR A 9 -12.45 9.45 4.07
CA THR A 9 -11.21 9.01 3.45
C THR A 9 -11.37 7.70 2.69
N TYR A 10 -12.27 6.81 3.14
CA TYR A 10 -12.54 5.54 2.48
C TYR A 10 -13.02 5.76 1.03
N GLN A 11 -13.99 6.66 0.83
CA GLN A 11 -14.51 6.97 -0.50
C GLN A 11 -13.41 7.59 -1.39
N ALA A 12 -12.61 8.50 -0.84
CA ALA A 12 -11.53 9.17 -1.56
C ALA A 12 -10.43 8.19 -2.02
N GLU A 13 -10.11 7.20 -1.20
CA GLU A 13 -9.11 6.17 -1.51
C GLU A 13 -9.64 5.08 -2.44
N ARG A 14 -10.83 4.53 -2.11
CA ARG A 14 -11.35 3.31 -2.75
C ARG A 14 -11.93 3.54 -4.13
N SER A 15 -12.60 4.67 -4.37
CA SER A 15 -13.20 4.94 -5.69
C SER A 15 -12.17 4.97 -6.83
N PRO A 16 -11.07 5.73 -6.76
CA PRO A 16 -10.06 5.72 -7.80
C PRO A 16 -9.30 4.38 -7.89
N HIS A 17 -9.09 3.70 -6.76
CA HIS A 17 -8.45 2.40 -6.73
C HIS A 17 -9.29 1.33 -7.43
N VAL A 18 -10.57 1.18 -7.06
CA VAL A 18 -11.49 0.21 -7.67
C VAL A 18 -11.67 0.50 -9.16
N ARG A 19 -11.78 1.78 -9.55
CA ARG A 19 -11.87 2.15 -10.97
C ARG A 19 -10.68 1.60 -11.77
N ARG A 20 -9.45 1.77 -11.30
CA ARG A 20 -8.25 1.24 -11.97
C ARG A 20 -8.27 -0.28 -12.08
N ILE A 21 -8.73 -0.98 -11.05
CA ILE A 21 -8.88 -2.45 -11.09
C ILE A 21 -9.90 -2.87 -12.15
N VAL A 22 -11.07 -2.21 -12.19
CA VAL A 22 -12.10 -2.49 -13.17
C VAL A 22 -11.61 -2.21 -14.60
N GLU A 23 -10.95 -1.07 -14.83
CA GLU A 23 -10.38 -0.74 -16.13
C GLU A 23 -9.33 -1.76 -16.59
N SER A 24 -8.49 -2.24 -15.67
CA SER A 24 -7.54 -3.32 -15.95
C SER A 24 -8.25 -4.63 -16.31
N ALA A 25 -9.27 -5.01 -15.55
CA ALA A 25 -10.06 -6.21 -15.82
C ALA A 25 -10.77 -6.13 -17.18
N VAL A 26 -11.33 -4.98 -17.54
CA VAL A 26 -11.91 -4.73 -18.86
C VAL A 26 -10.85 -4.84 -19.97
N GLY A 27 -9.65 -4.31 -19.73
CA GLY A 27 -8.51 -4.45 -20.64
C GLY A 27 -8.15 -5.90 -20.88
N PHE A 28 -8.00 -6.71 -19.84
CA PHE A 28 -7.77 -8.14 -19.95
C PHE A 28 -8.91 -8.86 -20.67
N GLY A 29 -10.16 -8.51 -20.36
CA GLY A 29 -11.34 -9.07 -21.04
C GLY A 29 -11.30 -8.85 -22.54
N ARG A 30 -10.92 -7.67 -23.01
CA ARG A 30 -10.76 -7.37 -24.46
C ARG A 30 -9.68 -8.24 -25.12
N ILE A 31 -8.59 -8.52 -24.40
CA ILE A 31 -7.52 -9.39 -24.90
C ILE A 31 -8.02 -10.84 -25.01
N ILE A 32 -8.67 -11.36 -23.96
CA ILE A 32 -9.08 -12.76 -23.87
C ILE A 32 -10.27 -13.06 -24.79
N CYS A 33 -11.22 -12.13 -24.90
CA CYS A 33 -12.48 -12.29 -25.63
C CYS A 33 -12.43 -11.85 -27.08
N THR A 34 -11.25 -11.79 -27.71
CA THR A 34 -11.13 -11.53 -29.15
C THR A 34 -11.62 -12.76 -29.91
N LEU A 35 -12.78 -12.65 -30.55
CA LEU A 35 -13.44 -13.78 -31.26
C LEU A 35 -13.03 -13.90 -32.71
N ASP A 36 -12.60 -12.83 -33.34
CA ASP A 36 -12.08 -12.84 -34.71
C ASP A 36 -10.70 -13.47 -34.75
N VAL A 37 -10.52 -14.44 -35.65
CA VAL A 37 -9.30 -15.28 -35.75
C VAL A 37 -8.10 -14.44 -36.22
N ASP A 38 -8.31 -13.51 -37.14
CA ASP A 38 -7.24 -12.71 -37.72
C ASP A 38 -6.80 -11.61 -36.69
N GLU A 39 -7.75 -11.01 -36.01
CA GLU A 39 -7.46 -10.10 -34.91
C GLU A 39 -6.73 -10.79 -33.75
N ALA A 40 -7.14 -12.02 -33.41
CA ALA A 40 -6.49 -12.82 -32.37
C ALA A 40 -5.05 -13.17 -32.76
N ALA A 41 -4.80 -13.56 -34.00
CA ALA A 41 -3.46 -13.84 -34.52
C ALA A 41 -2.56 -12.59 -34.47
N GLY A 42 -3.06 -11.42 -34.85
CA GLY A 42 -2.34 -10.17 -34.81
C GLY A 42 -2.00 -9.75 -33.36
N ARG A 43 -2.95 -9.90 -32.43
CA ARG A 43 -2.74 -9.70 -30.98
C ARG A 43 -1.63 -10.61 -30.46
N ASP A 44 -1.69 -11.92 -30.78
CA ASP A 44 -0.72 -12.90 -30.29
C ASP A 44 0.70 -12.60 -30.79
N GLN A 45 0.84 -12.24 -32.05
CA GLN A 45 2.12 -11.82 -32.62
C GLN A 45 2.68 -10.59 -31.89
N THR A 46 1.84 -9.60 -31.61
CA THR A 46 2.24 -8.39 -30.87
C THR A 46 2.69 -8.73 -29.46
N MET A 47 1.96 -9.60 -28.76
CA MET A 47 2.29 -10.01 -27.39
C MET A 47 3.59 -10.83 -27.33
N ILE A 48 3.82 -11.72 -28.30
CA ILE A 48 5.05 -12.52 -28.44
C ILE A 48 6.24 -11.58 -28.67
N ALA A 49 6.14 -10.67 -29.63
CA ALA A 49 7.20 -9.72 -29.94
C ALA A 49 7.53 -8.80 -28.73
N ALA A 50 6.49 -8.33 -28.02
CA ALA A 50 6.69 -7.52 -26.80
C ALA A 50 7.42 -8.31 -25.71
N ARG A 51 7.08 -9.59 -25.52
CA ARG A 51 7.73 -10.47 -24.54
C ARG A 51 9.19 -10.77 -24.92
N GLU A 52 9.47 -10.97 -26.21
CA GLU A 52 10.85 -11.20 -26.71
C GLU A 52 11.71 -9.94 -26.54
N ALA A 53 11.13 -8.75 -26.78
CA ALA A 53 11.85 -7.46 -26.61
C ALA A 53 12.09 -7.11 -25.14
N ASN A 54 11.17 -7.48 -24.25
CA ASN A 54 11.26 -7.30 -22.81
C ASN A 54 10.90 -8.60 -22.10
N PRO A 55 11.84 -9.51 -21.88
CA PRO A 55 11.60 -10.71 -21.08
C PRO A 55 11.46 -10.30 -19.61
N VAL A 56 10.35 -9.64 -19.29
CA VAL A 56 9.98 -9.30 -17.92
C VAL A 56 9.49 -10.56 -17.25
N ASP A 57 9.94 -10.72 -16.02
CA ASP A 57 9.41 -11.67 -15.07
C ASP A 57 7.86 -11.67 -15.09
N ILE A 58 7.25 -12.86 -15.10
CA ILE A 58 5.80 -13.08 -15.21
C ILE A 58 5.08 -12.70 -13.90
N GLY A 59 5.67 -11.87 -13.08
CA GLY A 59 4.99 -11.18 -12.00
C GLY A 59 3.95 -10.24 -12.61
N GLY A 60 2.67 -10.51 -12.43
CA GLY A 60 1.58 -9.72 -13.01
C GLY A 60 1.74 -8.23 -12.80
N ALA A 61 0.99 -7.43 -13.53
CA ALA A 61 1.00 -5.98 -13.34
C ALA A 61 0.80 -5.65 -11.84
N PRO A 62 1.63 -4.77 -11.27
CA PRO A 62 1.50 -4.44 -9.85
C PRO A 62 0.10 -3.92 -9.57
N MET A 63 -0.48 -4.33 -8.44
CA MET A 63 -1.78 -3.83 -8.00
C MET A 63 -1.69 -2.30 -7.84
N PRO A 64 -2.72 -1.56 -8.30
CA PRO A 64 -2.74 -0.11 -8.13
C PRO A 64 -2.63 0.27 -6.65
N SER A 65 -1.75 1.22 -6.32
CA SER A 65 -1.64 1.76 -4.97
C SER A 65 -2.88 2.57 -4.59
N LEU A 66 -3.21 2.62 -3.31
CA LEU A 66 -4.19 3.59 -2.79
C LEU A 66 -3.62 5.01 -2.94
N SER A 67 -4.49 5.97 -3.14
CA SER A 67 -4.14 7.41 -3.22
C SER A 67 -5.40 8.24 -3.04
N GLY A 68 -5.24 9.55 -2.88
CA GLY A 68 -6.37 10.48 -2.86
C GLY A 68 -6.85 10.87 -1.46
N SER A 69 -6.19 10.40 -0.41
CA SER A 69 -6.42 10.88 0.96
C SER A 69 -5.11 11.21 1.65
N ASN A 70 -5.20 11.84 2.81
CA ASN A 70 -4.05 12.12 3.68
C ASN A 70 -3.63 10.92 4.55
N LEU A 71 -4.29 9.76 4.36
CA LEU A 71 -3.90 8.50 5.00
C LEU A 71 -2.87 7.72 4.17
N VAL A 72 -2.32 8.32 3.14
CA VAL A 72 -1.24 7.80 2.30
C VAL A 72 -0.36 8.96 1.85
N THR A 73 0.94 8.88 2.09
CA THR A 73 1.91 9.86 1.57
C THR A 73 2.30 9.55 0.13
N ASP A 74 2.90 10.53 -0.56
CA ASP A 74 3.32 10.36 -1.95
C ASP A 74 4.29 9.17 -2.10
N GLY A 75 4.06 8.36 -3.12
CA GLY A 75 4.87 7.17 -3.39
C GLY A 75 4.53 5.92 -2.56
N ALA A 76 3.60 6.04 -1.62
CA ALA A 76 3.13 4.93 -0.79
C ALA A 76 1.77 4.36 -1.28
N GLY A 77 0.98 3.77 -0.41
CA GLY A 77 -0.37 3.27 -0.72
C GLY A 77 -0.40 1.85 -1.29
N TYR A 78 0.71 1.17 -1.35
CA TYR A 78 0.80 -0.24 -1.74
C TYR A 78 0.64 -1.16 -0.54
N VAL A 79 0.22 -2.40 -0.79
CA VAL A 79 0.12 -3.43 0.25
C VAL A 79 1.52 -3.87 0.64
N VAL A 80 1.81 -3.90 1.93
CA VAL A 80 3.06 -4.47 2.42
C VAL A 80 3.10 -5.97 2.12
N GLY A 81 4.23 -6.45 1.58
CA GLY A 81 4.38 -7.85 1.19
C GLY A 81 4.35 -8.81 2.39
N ASP A 82 4.07 -10.08 2.11
CA ASP A 82 4.18 -11.15 3.11
C ASP A 82 5.65 -11.40 3.43
N SER A 83 6.14 -10.68 4.42
CA SER A 83 7.49 -10.88 4.96
C SER A 83 7.43 -11.60 6.31
N ARG A 84 8.52 -12.28 6.63
CA ARG A 84 8.74 -12.85 7.94
C ARG A 84 9.82 -12.06 8.65
N ILE A 85 9.50 -11.62 9.84
CA ILE A 85 10.44 -10.95 10.74
C ILE A 85 10.62 -11.88 11.92
N GLU A 86 11.86 -12.29 12.20
CA GLU A 86 12.20 -13.27 13.25
C GLU A 86 11.36 -14.57 13.17
N GLY A 87 11.04 -15.01 11.95
CA GLY A 87 10.27 -16.25 11.70
C GLY A 87 8.75 -16.12 11.85
N ARG A 88 8.24 -14.99 12.32
CA ARG A 88 6.81 -14.70 12.42
C ARG A 88 6.30 -14.01 11.15
N ILE A 89 5.06 -14.28 10.78
CA ILE A 89 4.39 -13.60 9.68
C ILE A 89 4.11 -12.16 10.11
N LEU A 90 4.31 -11.20 9.22
CA LEU A 90 4.10 -9.78 9.50
C LEU A 90 2.69 -9.50 10.06
N ASP A 91 1.64 -10.15 9.55
CA ASP A 91 0.27 -10.02 10.05
C ASP A 91 0.10 -10.35 11.53
N GLU A 92 0.81 -11.39 11.99
CA GLU A 92 0.79 -11.77 13.40
C GLU A 92 1.46 -10.72 14.30
N LEU A 93 2.43 -9.98 13.75
CA LEU A 93 3.11 -8.91 14.46
C LEU A 93 2.25 -7.63 14.50
N LEU A 94 1.60 -7.31 13.38
CA LEU A 94 0.75 -6.12 13.26
C LEU A 94 -0.51 -6.23 14.12
N ASP A 95 -1.15 -7.38 14.13
CA ASP A 95 -2.39 -7.66 14.88
C ASP A 95 -3.46 -6.56 14.70
N GLY A 96 -3.61 -6.07 13.45
CA GLY A 96 -4.57 -5.02 13.10
C GLY A 96 -4.24 -3.63 13.67
N ARG A 97 -3.00 -3.39 14.08
CA ARG A 97 -2.52 -2.10 14.61
C ARG A 97 -1.69 -1.34 13.59
N TRP A 98 -1.47 -0.07 13.84
CA TRP A 98 -0.42 0.69 13.19
C TRP A 98 0.95 0.07 13.50
N ALA A 99 1.87 0.14 12.56
CA ALA A 99 3.24 -0.29 12.81
C ALA A 99 4.26 0.66 12.20
N VAL A 100 5.41 0.72 12.85
CA VAL A 100 6.62 1.31 12.29
C VAL A 100 7.66 0.20 12.22
N ILE A 101 8.17 -0.04 11.02
CA ILE A 101 9.25 -0.99 10.74
C ILE A 101 10.47 -0.16 10.39
N GLY A 102 11.60 -0.38 11.04
CA GLY A 102 12.85 0.36 10.81
C GLY A 102 13.61 0.57 12.09
N ARG A 103 14.69 1.31 12.02
CA ARG A 103 15.61 1.50 13.14
C ARG A 103 14.95 2.22 14.32
N GLU A 104 14.80 1.51 15.44
CA GLU A 104 14.18 2.05 16.65
C GLU A 104 14.96 3.21 17.25
N ASP A 105 16.29 3.22 17.13
CA ASP A 105 17.17 4.29 17.61
C ASP A 105 17.01 5.62 16.84
N SER A 106 16.39 5.58 15.67
CA SER A 106 16.07 6.76 14.85
C SER A 106 14.79 7.50 15.30
N LEU A 107 13.99 6.91 16.19
CA LEU A 107 12.74 7.49 16.68
C LEU A 107 13.01 8.48 17.81
N THR A 108 12.44 9.68 17.69
CA THR A 108 12.49 10.71 18.74
C THR A 108 11.48 10.40 19.87
N ASP A 109 11.59 11.10 20.99
CA ASP A 109 10.63 10.98 22.08
C ASP A 109 9.21 11.42 21.66
N ASP A 110 9.11 12.38 20.74
CA ASP A 110 7.83 12.82 20.20
C ASP A 110 7.19 11.75 19.32
N ASP A 111 7.99 11.07 18.48
CA ASP A 111 7.51 9.93 17.69
C ASP A 111 6.99 8.82 18.59
N ARG A 112 7.77 8.45 19.59
CA ARG A 112 7.40 7.38 20.54
C ARG A 112 6.09 7.71 21.26
N ARG A 113 5.86 9.00 21.56
CA ARG A 113 4.62 9.46 22.19
C ARG A 113 3.42 9.33 21.26
N VAL A 114 3.57 9.71 19.99
CA VAL A 114 2.51 9.53 18.97
C VAL A 114 2.22 8.04 18.76
N LEU A 115 3.26 7.23 18.59
CA LEU A 115 3.11 5.78 18.37
C LEU A 115 2.46 5.07 19.57
N SER A 116 2.84 5.47 20.80
CA SER A 116 2.19 4.95 22.01
C SER A 116 0.72 5.33 22.08
N GLY A 117 0.36 6.56 21.70
CA GLY A 117 -1.04 7.00 21.62
C GLY A 117 -1.87 6.21 20.60
N LEU A 118 -1.24 5.74 19.54
CA LEU A 118 -1.87 4.91 18.50
C LEU A 118 -1.87 3.41 18.84
N ASP A 119 -1.31 2.99 19.96
CA ASP A 119 -1.02 1.58 20.28
C ASP A 119 -0.24 0.89 19.13
N ALA A 120 0.67 1.63 18.51
CA ALA A 120 1.40 1.16 17.35
C ALA A 120 2.50 0.16 17.75
N VAL A 121 2.72 -0.83 16.88
CA VAL A 121 3.84 -1.78 17.02
C VAL A 121 5.10 -1.13 16.44
N VAL A 122 6.20 -1.20 17.19
CA VAL A 122 7.53 -0.84 16.69
C VAL A 122 8.28 -2.14 16.43
N ILE A 123 8.75 -2.32 15.22
CA ILE A 123 9.53 -3.47 14.78
C ILE A 123 10.91 -2.95 14.37
N ASP A 124 11.92 -3.33 15.17
CA ASP A 124 13.31 -2.92 14.88
C ASP A 124 13.82 -3.67 13.65
N ASP A 125 14.32 -2.93 12.68
CA ASP A 125 14.87 -3.42 11.41
C ASP A 125 15.94 -2.46 10.92
N ASP A 126 16.98 -2.97 10.27
CA ASP A 126 18.10 -2.16 9.79
C ASP A 126 17.76 -1.25 8.60
N GLY A 127 16.56 -1.41 8.03
CA GLY A 127 16.07 -0.64 6.89
C GLY A 127 15.62 0.78 7.20
N ASP A 128 15.16 1.45 6.15
CA ASP A 128 14.50 2.75 6.28
C ASP A 128 13.15 2.60 6.99
N ILE A 129 12.72 3.67 7.67
CA ILE A 129 11.42 3.69 8.34
C ILE A 129 10.30 3.47 7.31
N VAL A 130 9.47 2.47 7.57
CA VAL A 130 8.23 2.19 6.86
C VAL A 130 7.07 2.20 7.85
N ILE A 131 6.05 3.00 7.56
CA ILE A 131 4.85 3.07 8.40
C ILE A 131 3.74 2.30 7.72
N VAL A 132 3.15 1.36 8.45
CA VAL A 132 2.11 0.46 7.95
C VAL A 132 0.82 0.71 8.71
N ARG A 133 -0.26 0.87 7.97
CA ARG A 133 -1.62 1.02 8.50
C ARG A 133 -2.18 -0.32 9.00
N PRO A 134 -3.23 -0.31 9.85
CA PRO A 134 -3.91 -1.52 10.32
C PRO A 134 -4.42 -2.43 9.20
N ASP A 135 -4.73 -1.89 8.02
CA ASP A 135 -5.20 -2.61 6.83
C ASP A 135 -4.06 -3.06 5.89
N ARG A 136 -2.81 -3.08 6.38
CA ARG A 136 -1.58 -3.49 5.66
C ARG A 136 -1.18 -2.59 4.50
N ILE A 137 -1.74 -1.42 4.40
CA ILE A 137 -1.30 -0.43 3.42
C ILE A 137 -0.11 0.35 3.98
N VAL A 138 0.92 0.52 3.19
CA VAL A 138 2.02 1.41 3.54
C VAL A 138 1.50 2.85 3.53
N PHE A 139 1.52 3.49 4.70
CA PHE A 139 1.15 4.88 4.88
C PHE A 139 2.20 5.81 4.27
N GLY A 140 3.47 5.49 4.50
CA GLY A 140 4.59 6.28 4.02
C GLY A 140 5.92 5.74 4.51
N THR A 141 7.00 6.37 4.08
CA THR A 141 8.37 6.00 4.42
C THR A 141 9.18 7.20 4.90
N GLY A 142 10.17 6.93 5.74
CA GLY A 142 11.12 7.94 6.22
C GLY A 142 10.54 8.92 7.25
N ARG A 143 11.34 9.95 7.55
CA ARG A 143 11.05 10.94 8.58
C ARG A 143 9.77 11.73 8.31
N THR A 144 9.57 12.16 7.06
CA THR A 144 8.39 12.94 6.67
C THR A 144 7.08 12.17 6.86
N ALA A 145 7.10 10.85 6.75
CA ALA A 145 5.92 10.04 7.01
C ALA A 145 5.59 9.98 8.51
N LEU A 146 6.57 9.99 9.41
CA LEU A 146 6.32 10.09 10.86
C LEU A 146 5.67 11.41 11.22
N GLU A 147 6.12 12.52 10.64
CA GLU A 147 5.53 13.85 10.83
C GLU A 147 4.07 13.85 10.32
N ALA A 148 3.83 13.32 9.12
CA ALA A 148 2.49 13.19 8.57
C ALA A 148 1.58 12.28 9.42
N LEU A 149 2.11 11.23 10.03
CA LEU A 149 1.35 10.36 10.93
C LEU A 149 0.89 11.10 12.18
N ALA A 150 1.74 11.97 12.76
CA ALA A 150 1.36 12.79 13.90
C ALA A 150 0.19 13.72 13.55
N ASP A 151 0.21 14.34 12.37
CA ASP A 151 -0.88 15.20 11.90
C ASP A 151 -2.19 14.40 11.70
N VAL A 152 -2.09 13.20 11.14
CA VAL A 152 -3.23 12.28 10.93
C VAL A 152 -3.81 11.82 12.27
N ALA A 153 -2.96 11.42 13.22
CA ALA A 153 -3.38 11.00 14.56
C ALA A 153 -4.17 12.10 15.28
N ASN A 154 -3.68 13.34 15.19
CA ASN A 154 -4.36 14.51 15.77
C ASN A 154 -5.68 14.83 15.03
N ARG A 155 -5.65 14.86 13.70
CA ARG A 155 -6.82 15.22 12.87
C ARG A 155 -8.01 14.30 13.10
N TYR A 156 -7.79 13.01 13.19
CA TYR A 156 -8.86 12.00 13.29
C TYR A 156 -9.04 11.46 14.71
N SER A 157 -8.39 12.06 15.70
CA SER A 157 -8.46 11.63 17.11
C SER A 157 -8.19 10.13 17.27
N LEU A 158 -7.19 9.62 16.56
CA LEU A 158 -6.86 8.18 16.55
C LEU A 158 -6.19 7.73 17.84
N ALA A 159 -5.50 8.63 18.54
CA ALA A 159 -4.92 8.38 19.85
C ALA A 159 -6.03 8.35 20.90
N GLY A 160 -6.25 7.21 21.54
CA GLY A 160 -7.23 7.00 22.58
C GLY A 160 -6.66 7.09 23.97
#